data_306a2f1453d057360914370db4f969a3
#
_entry.id   306a2f1453d057360914370db4f969a3
#
_cell.length_a   1.000
_cell.length_b   1.000
_cell.length_c   1.000
_cell.angle_alpha   90.00
_cell.angle_beta   90.00
_cell.angle_gamma   90.00
#
_symmetry.space_group_name_H-M   'P 1'
#
loop_
_entity.id
_entity.type
_entity.pdbx_description
1 polymer ?
#
loop_
_entity_poly.entity_id
_entity_poly.type
_entity_poly.pdbx_seq_one_letter_code
_entity_poly.pdbx_strand_id
1 'polypeptide(L)'
;MRAIGIRSTPKGGFGNRLLNYINLRELSSLFGVPWFGPNVGDRRLVRGIHRPRRWPEALLQPVFFDREEILEEEFLERASDVLSNRRSVIMKPRLLTEALARFDFLPPRQLVRHRFSICGSHRRQHGKEAPIVLHLRGTDFATWQPGAVLEESFYRNALDLLAEQGLQDAAVRICTDDPEHPALEGLSMDLRRTGRLLEGPCDNPFQCDFAAMAQAQTVVSSPSTFAITAALVGHSSAIHSRKWIDSRIQKGDLFWRKIRNRTLRGHRLFAEV
;
A
#
# COMPACT_ATOMS: atom_id res chain seq x y z
N MET A 1 13.97 -8.53 -28.00
CA MET A 1 13.06 -7.46 -27.53
C MET A 1 13.49 -7.08 -26.12
N ARG A 2 13.61 -5.78 -25.79
CA ARG A 2 13.91 -5.33 -24.42
C ARG A 2 12.61 -5.14 -23.66
N ALA A 3 12.54 -5.68 -22.46
CA ALA A 3 11.38 -5.51 -21.59
C ALA A 3 11.75 -5.81 -20.15
N ILE A 4 10.96 -5.29 -19.21
CA ILE A 4 11.05 -5.62 -17.80
C ILE A 4 9.74 -6.25 -17.34
N GLY A 5 9.80 -7.22 -16.45
CA GLY A 5 8.56 -7.85 -16.03
C GLY A 5 8.66 -8.79 -14.85
N ILE A 6 7.50 -9.27 -14.43
CA ILE A 6 7.33 -10.26 -13.38
C ILE A 6 6.66 -11.49 -13.96
N ARG A 7 7.29 -12.65 -13.81
CA ARG A 7 6.85 -13.90 -14.46
C ARG A 7 5.52 -14.44 -13.94
N SER A 8 5.21 -14.23 -12.68
CA SER A 8 4.01 -14.79 -12.06
C SER A 8 3.25 -13.72 -11.25
N THR A 9 1.98 -13.98 -10.98
CA THR A 9 1.20 -13.09 -10.10
C THR A 9 1.80 -13.10 -8.70
N PRO A 10 2.12 -11.95 -8.11
CA PRO A 10 2.60 -11.87 -6.74
C PRO A 10 1.62 -12.56 -5.80
N LYS A 11 2.14 -13.37 -4.89
CA LYS A 11 1.36 -13.89 -3.76
C LYS A 11 1.00 -12.72 -2.85
N GLY A 12 -0.18 -12.76 -2.26
CA GLY A 12 -0.66 -11.76 -1.32
C GLY A 12 -1.88 -10.99 -1.80
N GLY A 13 -2.41 -10.16 -0.91
CA GLY A 13 -3.61 -9.37 -1.14
C GLY A 13 -3.45 -8.27 -2.20
N PHE A 14 -4.52 -7.56 -2.45
CA PHE A 14 -4.59 -6.50 -3.46
C PHE A 14 -3.52 -5.41 -3.27
N GLY A 15 -3.26 -5.00 -2.02
CA GLY A 15 -2.24 -3.98 -1.72
C GLY A 15 -0.84 -4.38 -2.21
N ASN A 16 -0.41 -5.61 -1.93
CA ASN A 16 0.87 -6.13 -2.43
C ASN A 16 0.93 -6.16 -3.96
N ARG A 17 -0.15 -6.60 -4.61
CA ARG A 17 -0.21 -6.66 -6.08
C ARG A 17 -0.19 -5.27 -6.70
N LEU A 18 -0.93 -4.33 -6.13
CA LEU A 18 -0.97 -2.95 -6.60
C LEU A 18 0.40 -2.26 -6.42
N LEU A 19 1.05 -2.45 -5.28
CA LEU A 19 2.37 -1.90 -5.03
C LEU A 19 3.41 -2.45 -6.02
N ASN A 20 3.41 -3.76 -6.25
CA ASN A 20 4.27 -4.37 -7.27
C ASN A 20 4.01 -3.82 -8.68
N TYR A 21 2.75 -3.60 -9.03
CA TYR A 21 2.36 -3.02 -10.31
C TYR A 21 2.90 -1.59 -10.47
N ILE A 22 2.71 -0.76 -9.45
CA ILE A 22 3.19 0.63 -9.44
C ILE A 22 4.71 0.64 -9.64
N ASN A 23 5.42 -0.15 -8.87
CA ASN A 23 6.88 -0.23 -8.92
C ASN A 23 7.41 -0.75 -10.27
N LEU A 24 6.76 -1.76 -10.83
CA LEU A 24 7.15 -2.28 -12.15
C LEU A 24 6.99 -1.21 -13.24
N ARG A 25 5.96 -0.40 -13.16
CA ARG A 25 5.77 0.73 -14.07
C ARG A 25 6.84 1.80 -13.93
N GLU A 26 7.31 2.03 -12.70
CA GLU A 26 8.40 2.96 -12.45
C GLU A 26 9.72 2.46 -13.04
N LEU A 27 10.06 1.19 -12.84
CA LEU A 27 11.23 0.58 -13.47
C LEU A 27 11.15 0.63 -15.00
N SER A 28 9.97 0.33 -15.55
CA SER A 28 9.71 0.45 -17.00
C SER A 28 9.97 1.88 -17.50
N SER A 29 9.55 2.87 -16.75
CA SER A 29 9.76 4.29 -17.06
C SER A 29 11.24 4.68 -16.94
N LEU A 30 11.91 4.21 -15.89
CA LEU A 30 13.33 4.47 -15.65
C LEU A 30 14.21 3.96 -16.79
N PHE A 31 13.94 2.74 -17.25
CA PHE A 31 14.72 2.12 -18.31
C PHE A 31 14.20 2.40 -19.74
N GLY A 32 13.09 3.10 -19.88
CA GLY A 32 12.49 3.39 -21.18
C GLY A 32 12.08 2.13 -21.98
N VAL A 33 11.67 1.06 -21.29
CA VAL A 33 11.33 -0.24 -21.90
C VAL A 33 9.90 -0.66 -21.58
N PRO A 34 9.23 -1.43 -22.45
CA PRO A 34 7.92 -1.99 -22.14
C PRO A 34 7.97 -2.92 -20.94
N TRP A 35 6.86 -3.01 -20.20
CA TRP A 35 6.71 -3.87 -19.06
C TRP A 35 5.65 -4.95 -19.28
N PHE A 36 5.83 -6.07 -18.60
CA PHE A 36 4.90 -7.20 -18.59
C PHE A 36 4.71 -7.63 -17.12
N GLY A 37 3.48 -7.85 -16.72
CA GLY A 37 3.39 -8.33 -15.38
C GLY A 37 2.08 -8.13 -14.70
N PRO A 38 2.06 -8.11 -13.37
CA PRO A 38 1.07 -8.87 -12.65
C PRO A 38 -0.34 -8.38 -12.94
N ASN A 39 -1.28 -9.31 -12.91
CA ASN A 39 -2.67 -8.94 -12.81
C ASN A 39 -2.93 -8.42 -11.39
N VAL A 40 -3.30 -7.16 -11.26
CA VAL A 40 -3.60 -6.53 -9.96
C VAL A 40 -4.95 -7.00 -9.40
N GLY A 41 -5.81 -7.55 -10.24
CA GLY A 41 -7.17 -7.92 -9.85
C GLY A 41 -8.16 -6.79 -10.13
N ASP A 42 -8.84 -6.26 -9.14
CA ASP A 42 -9.94 -5.31 -9.31
C ASP A 42 -9.49 -3.95 -9.87
N ARG A 43 -9.47 -3.87 -11.19
CA ARG A 43 -9.04 -2.66 -11.92
C ARG A 43 -10.08 -1.56 -11.92
N ARG A 44 -11.33 -1.87 -11.55
CA ARG A 44 -12.39 -0.88 -11.50
C ARG A 44 -12.20 0.06 -10.32
N LEU A 45 -11.47 -0.39 -9.31
CA LEU A 45 -11.22 0.37 -8.10
C LEU A 45 -10.25 1.54 -8.31
N VAL A 46 -9.21 1.33 -9.11
CA VAL A 46 -8.15 2.32 -9.32
C VAL A 46 -7.95 2.62 -10.80
N ARG A 47 -8.06 3.87 -11.19
CA ARG A 47 -7.69 4.34 -12.53
C ARG A 47 -6.18 4.23 -12.75
N GLY A 48 -5.76 4.05 -13.98
CA GLY A 48 -4.35 3.96 -14.34
C GLY A 48 -3.80 2.53 -14.32
N ILE A 49 -4.59 1.56 -13.85
CA ILE A 49 -4.24 0.16 -13.96
C ILE A 49 -4.67 -0.35 -15.34
N HIS A 50 -3.69 -0.70 -16.14
CA HIS A 50 -3.91 -1.29 -17.46
C HIS A 50 -3.88 -2.82 -17.40
N ARG A 51 -4.49 -3.47 -18.39
CA ARG A 51 -4.36 -4.92 -18.54
C ARG A 51 -2.87 -5.26 -18.68
N PRO A 52 -2.36 -6.26 -17.95
CA PRO A 52 -1.01 -6.72 -18.17
C PRO A 52 -0.90 -7.17 -19.63
N ARG A 53 0.15 -6.74 -20.29
CA ARG A 53 0.49 -7.32 -21.58
C ARG A 53 0.87 -8.78 -21.33
N ARG A 54 0.35 -9.69 -22.16
CA ARG A 54 0.78 -11.09 -22.10
C ARG A 54 2.27 -11.14 -22.36
N TRP A 55 2.93 -12.02 -21.68
CA TRP A 55 4.32 -12.35 -21.92
C TRP A 55 4.44 -12.75 -23.38
N PRO A 56 5.24 -12.08 -24.19
CA PRO A 56 5.46 -12.56 -25.55
C PRO A 56 6.24 -13.86 -25.49
N GLU A 57 5.73 -14.90 -26.13
CA GLU A 57 6.41 -16.18 -26.24
C GLU A 57 7.80 -16.05 -26.92
N ALA A 58 7.96 -14.99 -27.71
CA ALA A 58 9.20 -14.65 -28.43
C ALA A 58 10.18 -13.80 -27.62
N LEU A 59 10.14 -13.78 -26.29
CA LEU A 59 11.20 -13.16 -25.49
C LEU A 59 12.47 -14.00 -25.56
N LEU A 60 13.27 -13.69 -26.56
CA LEU A 60 14.56 -14.31 -26.76
C LEU A 60 15.47 -14.01 -25.54
N GLN A 61 15.87 -15.07 -24.84
CA GLN A 61 16.87 -15.06 -23.78
C GLN A 61 16.58 -14.07 -22.62
N PRO A 62 15.50 -14.25 -21.86
CA PRO A 62 15.29 -13.45 -20.67
C PRO A 62 16.35 -13.75 -19.60
N VAL A 63 16.79 -12.72 -18.88
CA VAL A 63 17.61 -12.87 -17.68
C VAL A 63 16.69 -12.81 -16.48
N PHE A 64 16.78 -13.82 -15.64
CA PHE A 64 16.00 -13.94 -14.44
C PHE A 64 16.79 -13.40 -13.26
N PHE A 65 16.19 -12.47 -12.51
CA PHE A 65 16.71 -12.02 -11.24
C PHE A 65 15.88 -12.65 -10.12
N ASP A 66 16.58 -13.30 -9.21
CA ASP A 66 15.95 -13.82 -7.99
C ASP A 66 15.97 -12.79 -6.87
N ARG A 67 15.68 -13.24 -5.68
CA ARG A 67 15.54 -12.35 -4.51
C ARG A 67 16.85 -11.70 -4.13
N GLU A 68 17.82 -12.51 -3.97
CA GLU A 68 19.12 -12.13 -3.50
C GLU A 68 19.70 -11.09 -4.46
N GLU A 69 19.64 -11.35 -5.75
CA GLU A 69 20.12 -10.43 -6.79
C GLU A 69 19.37 -9.10 -6.84
N ILE A 70 18.04 -9.11 -6.63
CA ILE A 70 17.25 -7.88 -6.61
C ILE A 70 17.57 -7.03 -5.36
N LEU A 71 18.02 -7.67 -4.28
CA LEU A 71 18.39 -6.98 -3.05
C LEU A 71 19.81 -6.40 -3.08
N GLU A 72 20.65 -6.77 -4.02
CA GLU A 72 21.99 -6.22 -4.21
C GLU A 72 21.95 -4.74 -4.62
N GLU A 73 22.96 -3.98 -4.24
CA GLU A 73 23.03 -2.55 -4.59
C GLU A 73 23.20 -2.35 -6.09
N GLU A 74 23.88 -3.25 -6.74
CA GLU A 74 24.18 -3.27 -8.16
C GLU A 74 23.02 -3.72 -9.05
N PHE A 75 21.86 -4.08 -8.47
CA PHE A 75 20.72 -4.58 -9.26
C PHE A 75 20.36 -3.68 -10.42
N LEU A 76 20.33 -2.37 -10.21
CA LEU A 76 19.95 -1.42 -11.26
C LEU A 76 20.96 -1.37 -12.39
N GLU A 77 22.26 -1.41 -12.05
CA GLU A 77 23.35 -1.43 -13.03
C GLU A 77 23.29 -2.71 -13.86
N ARG A 78 23.18 -3.87 -13.19
CA ARG A 78 23.04 -5.17 -13.84
C ARG A 78 21.79 -5.26 -14.72
N ALA A 79 20.66 -4.74 -14.26
CA ALA A 79 19.43 -4.68 -15.06
C ALA A 79 19.60 -3.77 -16.28
N SER A 80 20.29 -2.64 -16.12
CA SER A 80 20.64 -1.72 -17.22
C SER A 80 21.51 -2.41 -18.27
N ASP A 81 22.55 -3.13 -17.83
CA ASP A 81 23.45 -3.87 -18.73
C ASP A 81 22.72 -4.95 -19.52
N VAL A 82 21.87 -5.73 -18.86
CA VAL A 82 21.03 -6.74 -19.51
C VAL A 82 20.14 -6.11 -20.57
N LEU A 83 19.51 -4.98 -20.25
CA LEU A 83 18.64 -4.26 -21.18
C LEU A 83 19.42 -3.61 -22.33
N SER A 84 20.63 -3.13 -22.08
CA SER A 84 21.52 -2.55 -23.08
C SER A 84 21.95 -3.61 -24.12
N ASN A 85 22.16 -4.83 -23.67
CA ASN A 85 22.46 -5.99 -24.51
C ASN A 85 21.21 -6.59 -25.19
N ARG A 86 20.13 -5.80 -25.33
CA ARG A 86 18.86 -6.18 -25.99
C ARG A 86 18.15 -7.40 -25.37
N ARG A 87 18.45 -7.73 -24.14
CA ARG A 87 17.80 -8.82 -23.39
C ARG A 87 16.65 -8.26 -22.54
N SER A 88 15.86 -9.13 -21.97
CA SER A 88 14.75 -8.78 -21.07
C SER A 88 15.07 -9.18 -19.64
N VAL A 89 14.66 -8.35 -18.71
CA VAL A 89 14.80 -8.58 -17.26
C VAL A 89 13.50 -9.15 -16.71
N ILE A 90 13.58 -10.29 -16.05
CA ILE A 90 12.44 -10.93 -15.40
C ILE A 90 12.72 -11.11 -13.92
N MET A 91 11.84 -10.56 -13.10
CA MET A 91 11.93 -10.62 -11.65
C MET A 91 10.98 -11.68 -11.07
N LYS A 92 11.40 -12.36 -10.03
CA LYS A 92 10.53 -13.25 -9.25
C LYS A 92 9.64 -12.41 -8.31
N PRO A 93 8.32 -12.65 -8.27
CA PRO A 93 7.34 -11.69 -7.75
C PRO A 93 7.36 -11.45 -6.24
N ARG A 94 7.88 -12.38 -5.46
CA ARG A 94 7.75 -12.35 -3.99
C ARG A 94 8.48 -11.19 -3.31
N LEU A 95 9.23 -10.39 -4.05
CA LEU A 95 10.33 -9.58 -3.57
C LEU A 95 10.35 -8.18 -4.08
N LEU A 96 9.55 -7.89 -5.10
CA LEU A 96 9.49 -6.55 -5.64
C LEU A 96 9.07 -5.53 -4.56
N THR A 97 8.26 -5.96 -3.60
CA THR A 97 7.85 -5.09 -2.48
C THR A 97 9.04 -4.78 -1.55
N GLU A 98 9.85 -5.78 -1.20
CA GLU A 98 11.01 -5.60 -0.33
C GLU A 98 12.19 -4.97 -1.08
N ALA A 99 12.47 -5.43 -2.27
CA ALA A 99 13.55 -4.93 -3.12
C ALA A 99 13.32 -3.46 -3.51
N LEU A 100 12.11 -3.12 -3.91
CA LEU A 100 11.77 -1.77 -4.32
C LEU A 100 11.71 -0.79 -3.14
N ALA A 101 11.46 -1.30 -1.93
CA ALA A 101 11.70 -0.50 -0.73
C ALA A 101 13.17 -0.12 -0.58
N ARG A 102 14.12 -0.97 -0.99
CA ARG A 102 15.55 -0.68 -0.93
C ARG A 102 15.99 0.40 -1.93
N PHE A 103 15.40 0.45 -3.10
CA PHE A 103 15.81 1.33 -4.21
C PHE A 103 15.06 2.65 -4.33
N ASP A 104 14.37 3.10 -3.32
CA ASP A 104 13.56 4.32 -3.39
C ASP A 104 12.44 4.33 -4.45
N PHE A 105 12.04 3.17 -4.94
CA PHE A 105 10.98 3.02 -5.94
C PHE A 105 9.55 3.06 -5.39
N LEU A 106 9.34 3.30 -4.11
CA LEU A 106 8.03 3.79 -3.70
C LEU A 106 7.84 5.11 -4.45
N PRO A 107 6.91 5.17 -5.38
CA PRO A 107 6.80 6.33 -6.23
C PRO A 107 6.60 7.57 -5.37
N PRO A 108 7.23 8.69 -5.69
CA PRO A 108 6.90 9.94 -5.04
C PRO A 108 5.38 10.13 -5.08
N ARG A 109 4.80 10.60 -4.00
CA ARG A 109 3.35 10.86 -3.91
C ARG A 109 2.80 11.58 -5.14
N GLN A 110 3.56 12.51 -5.70
CA GLN A 110 3.22 13.22 -6.93
C GLN A 110 3.09 12.31 -8.15
N LEU A 111 3.94 11.29 -8.28
CA LEU A 111 3.93 10.39 -9.43
C LEU A 111 2.71 9.45 -9.39
N VAL A 112 2.36 8.94 -8.21
CA VAL A 112 1.13 8.17 -8.01
C VAL A 112 -0.09 9.04 -8.32
N ARG A 113 -0.09 10.29 -7.87
CA ARG A 113 -1.18 11.24 -8.10
C ARG A 113 -1.49 11.45 -9.58
N HIS A 114 -0.50 11.56 -10.41
CA HIS A 114 -0.72 11.81 -11.84
C HIS A 114 -1.16 10.56 -12.62
N ARG A 115 -0.80 9.35 -12.12
CA ARG A 115 -1.03 8.11 -12.85
C ARG A 115 -2.17 7.25 -12.31
N PHE A 116 -2.46 7.36 -11.01
CA PHE A 116 -3.44 6.53 -10.33
C PHE A 116 -4.41 7.39 -9.51
N SER A 117 -5.66 7.03 -9.54
CA SER A 117 -6.70 7.69 -8.74
C SER A 117 -7.87 6.71 -8.53
N ILE A 118 -8.67 6.96 -7.50
CA ILE A 118 -9.92 6.20 -7.29
C ILE A 118 -10.88 6.44 -8.45
N CYS A 119 -11.51 5.38 -8.93
CA CYS A 119 -12.53 5.47 -9.98
C CYS A 119 -13.72 6.31 -9.49
N GLY A 120 -14.20 7.21 -10.33
CA GLY A 120 -15.25 8.16 -9.97
C GLY A 120 -16.60 7.53 -9.60
N SER A 121 -16.87 6.28 -10.04
CA SER A 121 -18.03 5.51 -9.59
C SER A 121 -17.97 5.20 -8.11
N HIS A 122 -16.82 4.75 -7.61
CA HIS A 122 -16.61 4.48 -6.19
C HIS A 122 -16.55 5.75 -5.36
N ARG A 123 -16.05 6.86 -5.92
CA ARG A 123 -16.06 8.14 -5.26
C ARG A 123 -17.45 8.67 -4.96
N ARG A 124 -18.43 8.42 -5.83
CA ARG A 124 -19.82 8.87 -5.68
C ARG A 124 -20.67 7.98 -4.78
N GLN A 125 -20.39 6.68 -4.71
CA GLN A 125 -21.18 5.72 -3.92
C GLN A 125 -21.01 5.87 -2.41
N HIS A 126 -19.91 6.49 -1.95
CA HIS A 126 -19.58 6.53 -0.53
C HIS A 126 -19.94 7.86 0.17
N GLY A 127 -20.74 8.72 -0.46
CA GLY A 127 -21.49 9.85 0.10
C GLY A 127 -20.64 10.85 0.88
N LYS A 128 -20.64 10.82 2.18
CA LYS A 128 -19.84 11.70 3.04
C LYS A 128 -18.45 11.08 3.23
N GLU A 129 -17.43 11.78 2.77
CA GLU A 129 -16.03 11.41 3.02
C GLU A 129 -15.74 11.57 4.51
N ALA A 130 -15.29 10.51 5.17
CA ALA A 130 -14.79 10.62 6.54
C ALA A 130 -13.39 11.23 6.50
N PRO A 131 -13.12 12.35 7.21
CA PRO A 131 -11.78 12.91 7.29
C PRO A 131 -10.78 11.93 7.89
N ILE A 132 -11.24 11.06 8.79
CA ILE A 132 -10.42 10.06 9.47
C ILE A 132 -10.96 8.66 9.16
N VAL A 133 -10.07 7.76 8.78
CA VAL A 133 -10.38 6.32 8.65
C VAL A 133 -9.48 5.53 9.57
N LEU A 134 -10.08 4.71 10.44
CA LEU A 134 -9.38 3.69 11.24
C LEU A 134 -9.42 2.37 10.46
N HIS A 135 -8.25 1.82 10.15
CA HIS A 135 -8.15 0.52 9.50
C HIS A 135 -7.65 -0.53 10.49
N LEU A 136 -8.55 -1.43 10.87
CA LEU A 136 -8.30 -2.52 11.80
C LEU A 136 -8.14 -3.82 11.03
N ARG A 137 -6.94 -4.39 11.04
CA ARG A 137 -6.62 -5.64 10.38
C ARG A 137 -6.47 -6.76 11.40
N GLY A 138 -7.28 -7.79 11.31
CA GLY A 138 -7.28 -8.89 12.26
C GLY A 138 -7.09 -10.27 11.63
N THR A 139 -7.96 -10.66 10.73
CA THR A 139 -8.16 -12.04 10.26
C THR A 139 -6.88 -12.87 10.05
N ASP A 140 -6.11 -12.57 9.00
CA ASP A 140 -4.90 -13.35 8.69
C ASP A 140 -3.71 -12.96 9.60
N PHE A 141 -3.70 -11.76 10.15
CA PHE A 141 -2.64 -11.30 11.04
C PHE A 141 -2.67 -11.98 12.41
N ALA A 142 -3.84 -12.32 12.91
CA ALA A 142 -3.97 -13.06 14.16
C ALA A 142 -3.19 -14.39 14.13
N THR A 143 -3.07 -15.00 12.95
CA THR A 143 -2.39 -16.29 12.77
C THR A 143 -0.90 -16.14 12.44
N TRP A 144 -0.55 -15.32 11.45
CA TRP A 144 0.84 -15.30 10.97
C TRP A 144 1.69 -14.14 11.52
N GLN A 145 1.06 -13.13 12.08
CA GLN A 145 1.75 -11.97 12.64
C GLN A 145 0.95 -11.30 13.78
N PRO A 146 0.72 -11.99 14.91
CA PRO A 146 -0.18 -11.51 15.98
C PRO A 146 0.14 -10.10 16.49
N GLY A 147 1.42 -9.73 16.53
CA GLY A 147 1.83 -8.38 16.93
C GLY A 147 1.45 -7.26 15.96
N ALA A 148 0.85 -7.59 14.80
CA ALA A 148 0.30 -6.61 13.87
C ALA A 148 -1.20 -6.33 14.09
N VAL A 149 -1.87 -7.13 14.91
CA VAL A 149 -3.20 -6.84 15.46
C VAL A 149 -2.99 -5.83 16.59
N LEU A 150 -3.31 -4.57 16.31
CA LEU A 150 -3.01 -3.47 17.22
C LEU A 150 -4.12 -3.34 18.27
N GLU A 151 -3.72 -2.99 19.47
CA GLU A 151 -4.62 -2.75 20.61
C GLU A 151 -5.43 -1.45 20.42
N GLU A 152 -6.53 -1.33 21.12
CA GLU A 152 -7.40 -0.15 21.12
C GLU A 152 -6.65 1.13 21.50
N SER A 153 -5.72 1.02 22.45
CA SER A 153 -4.88 2.12 22.92
C SER A 153 -4.11 2.83 21.79
N PHE A 154 -3.64 2.07 20.80
CA PHE A 154 -2.98 2.67 19.62
C PHE A 154 -3.92 3.60 18.85
N TYR A 155 -5.15 3.16 18.60
CA TYR A 155 -6.12 3.95 17.84
C TYR A 155 -6.58 5.17 18.62
N ARG A 156 -6.75 5.05 19.94
CA ARG A 156 -7.08 6.17 20.83
C ARG A 156 -5.99 7.23 20.83
N ASN A 157 -4.74 6.82 21.04
CA ASN A 157 -3.60 7.75 21.00
C ASN A 157 -3.48 8.47 19.64
N ALA A 158 -3.78 7.76 18.55
CA ALA A 158 -3.80 8.39 17.23
C ALA A 158 -4.96 9.39 17.07
N LEU A 159 -6.13 9.10 17.62
CA LEU A 159 -7.26 10.04 17.63
C LEU A 159 -6.98 11.26 18.51
N ASP A 160 -6.31 11.09 19.66
CA ASP A 160 -5.88 12.19 20.52
C ASP A 160 -4.87 13.10 19.81
N LEU A 161 -3.87 12.52 19.14
CA LEU A 161 -2.93 13.27 18.29
C LEU A 161 -3.65 14.07 17.20
N LEU A 162 -4.70 13.50 16.58
CA LEU A 162 -5.49 14.19 15.56
C LEU A 162 -6.37 15.28 16.17
N ALA A 163 -6.86 15.08 17.41
CA ALA A 163 -7.61 16.10 18.14
C ALA A 163 -6.74 17.35 18.43
N GLU A 164 -5.47 17.14 18.83
CA GLU A 164 -4.49 18.23 18.99
C GLU A 164 -4.24 19.00 17.68
N GLN A 165 -4.48 18.37 16.54
CA GLN A 165 -4.38 18.98 15.21
C GLN A 165 -5.69 19.63 14.71
N GLY A 166 -6.69 19.75 15.58
CA GLY A 166 -7.99 20.37 15.28
C GLY A 166 -9.01 19.44 14.62
N LEU A 167 -8.82 18.12 14.71
CA LEU A 167 -9.72 17.11 14.15
C LEU A 167 -10.56 16.40 15.24
N GLN A 168 -10.72 17.01 16.43
CA GLN A 168 -11.44 16.43 17.56
C GLN A 168 -12.92 16.11 17.24
N ASP A 169 -13.57 16.90 16.39
CA ASP A 169 -14.97 16.72 15.98
C ASP A 169 -15.13 16.06 14.60
N ALA A 170 -14.03 15.65 14.00
CA ALA A 170 -14.05 15.07 12.68
C ALA A 170 -14.75 13.72 12.67
N ALA A 171 -15.53 13.47 11.62
CA ALA A 171 -16.15 12.17 11.41
C ALA A 171 -15.09 11.07 11.18
N VAL A 172 -15.35 9.91 11.74
CA VAL A 172 -14.45 8.75 11.72
C VAL A 172 -15.18 7.57 11.12
N ARG A 173 -14.56 6.91 10.16
CA ARG A 173 -15.02 5.62 9.62
C ARG A 173 -14.11 4.50 10.11
N ILE A 174 -14.68 3.38 10.52
CA ILE A 174 -13.94 2.17 10.82
C ILE A 174 -14.04 1.22 9.63
N CYS A 175 -12.89 0.75 9.15
CA CYS A 175 -12.73 -0.26 8.12
C CYS A 175 -12.04 -1.47 8.75
N THR A 176 -12.67 -2.65 8.70
CA THR A 176 -12.10 -3.87 9.28
C THR A 176 -12.45 -5.08 8.42
N ASP A 177 -11.53 -6.04 8.39
CA ASP A 177 -11.77 -7.38 7.83
C ASP A 177 -12.08 -8.41 8.93
N ASP A 178 -12.13 -7.97 10.19
CA ASP A 178 -12.34 -8.82 11.35
C ASP A 178 -13.41 -8.22 12.28
N PRO A 179 -14.62 -8.77 12.27
CA PRO A 179 -15.70 -8.30 13.14
C PRO A 179 -15.43 -8.55 14.64
N GLU A 180 -14.49 -9.42 14.97
CA GLU A 180 -14.08 -9.74 16.36
C GLU A 180 -12.79 -9.04 16.76
N HIS A 181 -12.33 -8.05 15.97
CA HIS A 181 -11.11 -7.31 16.30
C HIS A 181 -11.21 -6.66 17.70
N PRO A 182 -10.21 -6.87 18.59
CA PRO A 182 -10.31 -6.47 20.01
C PRO A 182 -10.54 -4.97 20.23
N ALA A 183 -10.12 -4.13 19.30
CA ALA A 183 -10.34 -2.69 19.37
C ALA A 183 -11.70 -2.22 18.82
N LEU A 184 -12.46 -3.08 18.14
CA LEU A 184 -13.62 -2.64 17.36
C LEU A 184 -14.77 -2.15 18.24
N GLU A 185 -15.11 -2.92 19.27
CA GLU A 185 -16.27 -2.63 20.12
C GLU A 185 -16.09 -1.30 20.89
N GLY A 186 -14.98 -1.16 21.61
CA GLY A 186 -14.69 0.04 22.41
C GLY A 186 -14.63 1.31 21.57
N LEU A 187 -13.92 1.26 20.42
CA LEU A 187 -13.84 2.39 19.49
C LEU A 187 -15.21 2.76 18.90
N SER A 188 -16.00 1.76 18.51
CA SER A 188 -17.33 1.99 17.92
C SER A 188 -18.28 2.62 18.93
N MET A 189 -18.30 2.14 20.18
CA MET A 189 -19.12 2.69 21.25
C MET A 189 -18.78 4.16 21.53
N ASP A 190 -17.51 4.49 21.67
CA ASP A 190 -17.09 5.86 21.95
C ASP A 190 -17.38 6.81 20.79
N LEU A 191 -17.11 6.39 19.56
CA LEU A 191 -17.38 7.21 18.39
C LEU A 191 -18.87 7.42 18.14
N ARG A 192 -19.72 6.43 18.47
CA ARG A 192 -21.19 6.62 18.46
C ARG A 192 -21.64 7.58 19.55
N ARG A 193 -21.15 7.43 20.76
CA ARG A 193 -21.48 8.30 21.90
C ARG A 193 -21.15 9.77 21.62
N THR A 194 -20.07 10.03 20.91
CA THR A 194 -19.64 11.37 20.51
C THR A 194 -20.24 11.84 19.18
N GLY A 195 -21.07 11.03 18.51
CA GLY A 195 -21.66 11.35 17.21
C GLY A 195 -20.65 11.41 16.05
N ARG A 196 -19.48 10.85 16.23
CA ARG A 196 -18.39 10.91 15.24
C ARG A 196 -18.35 9.69 14.32
N LEU A 197 -18.95 8.56 14.69
CA LEU A 197 -18.93 7.36 13.85
C LEU A 197 -19.73 7.57 12.56
N LEU A 198 -19.04 7.46 11.43
CA LEU A 198 -19.67 7.49 10.12
C LEU A 198 -19.92 6.06 9.63
N GLU A 199 -21.18 5.67 9.67
CA GLU A 199 -21.65 4.41 9.11
C GLU A 199 -22.32 4.66 7.75
N GLY A 200 -22.24 3.71 6.85
CA GLY A 200 -22.91 3.81 5.56
C GLY A 200 -23.00 2.45 4.87
N PRO A 201 -24.00 2.27 4.00
CA PRO A 201 -24.18 1.02 3.26
C PRO A 201 -22.96 0.75 2.38
N CYS A 202 -22.62 -0.51 2.28
CA CYS A 202 -21.49 -0.97 1.47
C CYS A 202 -21.77 -2.35 0.88
N ASP A 203 -21.93 -2.41 -0.43
CA ASP A 203 -22.19 -3.67 -1.14
C ASP A 203 -20.95 -4.56 -1.26
N ASN A 204 -19.78 -3.95 -1.21
CA ASN A 204 -18.50 -4.65 -1.30
C ASN A 204 -17.50 -4.05 -0.31
N PRO A 205 -17.37 -4.61 0.90
CA PRO A 205 -16.50 -4.09 1.96
C PRO A 205 -15.07 -3.80 1.50
N PHE A 206 -14.49 -4.70 0.73
CA PHE A 206 -13.13 -4.53 0.20
C PHE A 206 -12.97 -3.25 -0.64
N GLN A 207 -13.92 -2.99 -1.56
CA GLN A 207 -13.86 -1.81 -2.44
C GLN A 207 -14.18 -0.53 -1.67
N CYS A 208 -15.15 -0.61 -0.76
CA CYS A 208 -15.55 0.50 0.09
C CYS A 208 -14.43 0.95 1.01
N ASP A 209 -13.77 0.01 1.66
CA ASP A 209 -12.68 0.30 2.59
C ASP A 209 -11.47 0.90 1.88
N PHE A 210 -11.10 0.34 0.72
CA PHE A 210 -10.03 0.93 -0.09
C PHE A 210 -10.38 2.35 -0.53
N ALA A 211 -11.60 2.58 -1.00
CA ALA A 211 -12.05 3.89 -1.45
C ALA A 211 -12.15 4.89 -0.29
N ALA A 212 -12.64 4.46 0.87
CA ALA A 212 -12.72 5.29 2.07
C ALA A 212 -11.32 5.73 2.52
N MET A 213 -10.39 4.79 2.65
CA MET A 213 -9.00 5.09 3.00
C MET A 213 -8.32 6.01 1.99
N ALA A 214 -8.56 5.80 0.70
CA ALA A 214 -7.97 6.63 -0.33
C ALA A 214 -8.57 8.04 -0.43
N GLN A 215 -9.75 8.27 0.12
CA GLN A 215 -10.43 9.57 0.15
C GLN A 215 -10.30 10.29 1.49
N ALA A 216 -9.86 9.62 2.53
CA ALA A 216 -9.65 10.20 3.85
C ALA A 216 -8.55 11.26 3.82
N GLN A 217 -8.63 12.21 4.74
CA GLN A 217 -7.51 13.09 5.04
C GLN A 217 -6.38 12.32 5.75
N THR A 218 -6.76 11.45 6.70
CA THR A 218 -5.83 10.64 7.47
C THR A 218 -6.35 9.21 7.65
N VAL A 219 -5.46 8.26 7.47
CA VAL A 219 -5.71 6.84 7.75
C VAL A 219 -4.87 6.42 8.96
N VAL A 220 -5.52 6.01 10.04
CA VAL A 220 -4.86 5.34 11.17
C VAL A 220 -4.87 3.85 10.91
N SER A 221 -3.72 3.25 10.71
CA SER A 221 -3.66 1.93 10.09
C SER A 221 -2.91 0.89 10.90
N SER A 222 -3.53 -0.27 11.03
CA SER A 222 -2.76 -1.51 11.21
C SER A 222 -1.69 -1.63 10.14
N PRO A 223 -0.59 -2.35 10.40
CA PRO A 223 0.50 -2.54 9.45
C PRO A 223 0.03 -3.31 8.20
N SER A 224 -0.42 -2.61 7.19
CA SER A 224 -1.05 -3.22 6.01
C SER A 224 -0.63 -2.53 4.71
N THR A 225 -0.13 -3.32 3.76
CA THR A 225 0.13 -2.82 2.40
C THR A 225 -1.15 -2.38 1.68
N PHE A 226 -2.30 -2.88 2.08
CA PHE A 226 -3.60 -2.45 1.57
C PHE A 226 -3.88 -0.98 1.94
N ALA A 227 -3.74 -0.64 3.21
CA ALA A 227 -3.92 0.73 3.68
C ALA A 227 -2.84 1.68 3.14
N ILE A 228 -1.57 1.22 3.10
CA ILE A 228 -0.46 2.00 2.52
C ILE A 228 -0.74 2.35 1.06
N THR A 229 -1.17 1.38 0.25
CA THR A 229 -1.45 1.64 -1.16
C THR A 229 -2.70 2.51 -1.36
N ALA A 230 -3.71 2.37 -0.51
CA ALA A 230 -4.88 3.26 -0.54
C ALA A 230 -4.48 4.71 -0.22
N ALA A 231 -3.70 4.92 0.83
CA ALA A 231 -3.18 6.24 1.19
C ALA A 231 -2.30 6.85 0.08
N LEU A 232 -1.45 6.04 -0.57
CA LEU A 232 -0.62 6.49 -1.70
C LEU A 232 -1.47 6.92 -2.90
N VAL A 233 -2.47 6.13 -3.27
CA VAL A 233 -3.36 6.43 -4.41
C VAL A 233 -4.23 7.65 -4.13
N GLY A 234 -4.68 7.81 -2.89
CA GLY A 234 -5.62 8.83 -2.47
C GLY A 234 -4.98 10.12 -1.97
N HIS A 235 -3.69 10.12 -1.65
CA HIS A 235 -2.96 11.22 -1.00
C HIS A 235 -3.31 11.46 0.47
N SER A 236 -3.85 10.46 1.13
CA SER A 236 -4.10 10.48 2.56
C SER A 236 -2.79 10.51 3.33
N SER A 237 -2.77 11.16 4.48
CA SER A 237 -1.75 10.90 5.49
C SER A 237 -2.00 9.53 6.13
N ALA A 238 -0.98 8.91 6.70
CA ALA A 238 -1.16 7.66 7.43
C ALA A 238 -0.43 7.71 8.77
N ILE A 239 -1.06 7.16 9.80
CA ILE A 239 -0.50 6.99 11.14
C ILE A 239 -0.30 5.50 11.39
N HIS A 240 0.90 5.11 11.80
CA HIS A 240 1.27 3.74 12.08
C HIS A 240 1.88 3.58 13.49
N SER A 241 1.80 2.38 14.03
CA SER A 241 2.40 2.05 15.32
C SER A 241 3.92 2.07 15.25
N ARG A 242 4.55 2.97 16.01
CA ARG A 242 6.01 3.06 16.17
C ARG A 242 6.58 1.75 16.74
N LYS A 243 5.96 1.25 17.81
CA LYS A 243 6.38 -0.01 18.47
C LYS A 243 6.46 -1.17 17.48
N TRP A 244 5.46 -1.28 16.61
CA TRP A 244 5.44 -2.34 15.60
C TRP A 244 6.51 -2.12 14.52
N ILE A 245 6.63 -0.90 13.99
CA ILE A 245 7.65 -0.55 12.97
C ILE A 245 9.06 -0.82 13.52
N ASP A 246 9.36 -0.39 14.75
CA ASP A 246 10.65 -0.63 15.38
C ASP A 246 10.98 -2.11 15.48
N SER A 247 9.99 -2.93 15.89
CA SER A 247 10.17 -4.38 15.95
C SER A 247 10.49 -5.02 14.59
N ARG A 248 9.93 -4.50 13.52
CA ARG A 248 10.19 -4.97 12.15
C ARG A 248 11.56 -4.53 11.65
N ILE A 249 11.94 -3.29 11.92
CA ILE A 249 13.27 -2.77 11.56
C ILE A 249 14.38 -3.56 12.26
N GLN A 250 14.19 -3.88 13.54
CA GLN A 250 15.14 -4.72 14.31
C GLN A 250 15.28 -6.13 13.71
N LYS A 251 14.22 -6.67 13.14
CA LYS A 251 14.22 -7.95 12.41
C LYS A 251 14.76 -7.86 10.97
N GLY A 252 15.28 -6.71 10.56
CA GLY A 252 15.85 -6.51 9.23
C GLY A 252 14.83 -6.23 8.12
N ASP A 253 13.60 -5.86 8.46
CA ASP A 253 12.56 -5.58 7.46
C ASP A 253 12.86 -4.25 6.74
N LEU A 254 13.36 -4.35 5.52
CA LEU A 254 13.75 -3.21 4.71
C LEU A 254 12.56 -2.35 4.26
N PHE A 255 11.39 -2.97 4.03
CA PHE A 255 10.20 -2.25 3.61
C PHE A 255 9.77 -1.21 4.66
N TRP A 256 9.64 -1.63 5.92
CA TRP A 256 9.24 -0.73 7.01
C TRP A 256 10.32 0.30 7.35
N ARG A 257 11.60 -0.06 7.23
CA ARG A 257 12.71 0.90 7.37
C ARG A 257 12.60 2.02 6.32
N LYS A 258 12.30 1.69 5.09
CA LYS A 258 12.13 2.68 4.01
C LYS A 258 10.88 3.53 4.16
N ILE A 259 9.78 2.93 4.59
CA ILE A 259 8.56 3.67 4.91
C ILE A 259 8.87 4.72 5.96
N ARG A 260 9.51 4.34 7.06
CA ARG A 260 9.93 5.26 8.13
C ARG A 260 10.84 6.39 7.61
N ASN A 261 11.88 6.04 6.89
CA ASN A 261 12.85 7.04 6.39
C ASN A 261 12.22 8.05 5.42
N ARG A 262 11.20 7.66 4.67
CA ARG A 262 10.45 8.59 3.80
C ARG A 262 9.54 9.52 4.56
N THR A 263 8.98 9.06 5.68
CA THR A 263 8.21 9.90 6.60
C THR A 263 9.07 11.05 7.14
N LEU A 264 10.30 10.74 7.50
CA LEU A 264 11.25 11.70 8.09
C LEU A 264 11.75 12.78 7.10
N ARG A 265 11.61 12.58 5.79
CA ARG A 265 12.05 13.54 4.76
C ARG A 265 10.96 14.57 4.37
N GLY A 266 10.03 14.88 5.26
CA GLY A 266 9.02 15.93 5.05
C GLY A 266 7.81 15.52 4.21
N HIS A 267 7.74 14.29 3.75
CA HIS A 267 6.51 13.74 3.18
C HIS A 267 5.61 13.27 4.33
N ARG A 268 4.59 14.03 4.67
CA ARG A 268 3.61 13.75 5.73
C ARG A 268 2.78 12.47 5.50
N LEU A 269 3.35 11.45 4.89
CA LEU A 269 2.65 10.19 4.65
C LEU A 269 2.48 9.36 5.92
N PHE A 270 3.31 9.56 6.94
CA PHE A 270 3.29 8.71 8.12
C PHE A 270 3.67 9.49 9.37
N ALA A 271 2.78 9.55 10.33
CA ALA A 271 3.10 9.82 11.71
C ALA A 271 3.21 8.48 12.47
N GLU A 272 3.98 8.45 13.53
CA GLU A 272 4.15 7.27 14.38
C GLU A 272 3.62 7.60 15.78
N VAL A 273 2.78 6.75 16.31
CA VAL A 273 2.24 6.81 17.67
C VAL A 273 2.65 5.60 18.49
#